data_22bc70eec22ed6b6f773c2c8ec358f22
#
_entry.id   22bc70eec22ed6b6f773c2c8ec358f22
#
_cell.length_a   1.000
_cell.length_b   1.000
_cell.length_c   1.000
_cell.angle_alpha   90.00
_cell.angle_beta   90.00
_cell.angle_gamma   90.00
#
_symmetry.space_group_name_H-M   'P 1'
#
loop_
_entity.id
_entity.type
_entity.pdbx_description
1 polymer ?
#
loop_
_entity_poly.entity_id
_entity_poly.type
_entity_poly.pdbx_seq_one_letter_code
_entity_poly.pdbx_strand_id
1 'polypeptide(L)'
;MKKGKYIVLAFGCIVILGLVHATMQDRSKDENGHPSGPQVVNERMLLERAYPDAVFDLVAYKKGVAEALRLRSAQVERDLLTWTVEGPGNIGGRFNTIAIHPTDSDIMLAGAATGGVFRTTDGGSTWTPVFDEQPYLSIGYITFDPSNPNTIWVGTGDANISGFCYIGDGVYKST
;
A
#
# COMPACT_ATOMS: atom_id res chain seq x y z
N MET A 1 54.52 12.70 -22.64
CA MET A 1 54.34 12.48 -21.18
C MET A 1 52.99 12.81 -20.58
N LYS A 2 51.88 13.04 -21.34
CA LYS A 2 50.55 13.37 -20.78
C LYS A 2 49.59 12.19 -20.67
N LYS A 3 49.79 11.08 -21.38
CA LYS A 3 48.88 9.92 -21.38
C LYS A 3 48.85 9.09 -20.08
N GLY A 4 49.96 9.07 -19.32
CA GLY A 4 50.05 8.29 -18.06
C GLY A 4 49.21 8.88 -16.91
N LYS A 5 49.00 10.21 -16.86
CA LYS A 5 48.20 10.85 -15.80
C LYS A 5 46.72 10.54 -15.89
N TYR A 6 46.18 10.37 -17.09
CA TYR A 6 44.74 10.07 -17.27
C TYR A 6 44.43 8.60 -16.97
N ILE A 7 45.36 7.69 -17.18
CA ILE A 7 45.19 6.26 -16.85
C ILE A 7 45.15 6.08 -15.32
N VAL A 8 46.02 6.77 -14.57
CA VAL A 8 46.01 6.70 -13.10
C VAL A 8 44.76 7.31 -12.49
N LEU A 9 44.26 8.43 -13.07
CA LEU A 9 42.99 9.05 -12.65
C LEU A 9 41.76 8.14 -12.95
N ALA A 10 41.75 7.50 -14.12
CA ALA A 10 40.65 6.57 -14.48
C ALA A 10 40.60 5.34 -13.57
N PHE A 11 41.78 4.76 -13.25
CA PHE A 11 41.88 3.63 -12.31
C PHE A 11 41.47 4.04 -10.89
N GLY A 12 41.85 5.22 -10.42
CA GLY A 12 41.44 5.75 -9.12
C GLY A 12 39.92 5.93 -9.02
N CYS A 13 39.28 6.46 -10.06
CA CYS A 13 37.83 6.62 -10.10
C CYS A 13 37.09 5.27 -10.12
N ILE A 14 37.57 4.27 -10.82
CA ILE A 14 36.97 2.92 -10.87
C ILE A 14 37.10 2.24 -9.50
N VAL A 15 38.26 2.35 -8.82
CA VAL A 15 38.44 1.80 -7.47
C VAL A 15 37.54 2.50 -6.45
N ILE A 16 37.42 3.82 -6.52
CA ILE A 16 36.50 4.59 -5.62
C ILE A 16 35.06 4.22 -5.89
N LEU A 17 34.63 4.13 -7.15
CA LEU A 17 33.27 3.69 -7.51
C LEU A 17 32.99 2.26 -7.06
N GLY A 18 33.96 1.34 -7.18
CA GLY A 18 33.85 -0.03 -6.70
C GLY A 18 33.73 -0.10 -5.17
N LEU A 19 34.52 0.70 -4.43
CA LEU A 19 34.45 0.78 -2.97
C LEU A 19 33.11 1.41 -2.50
N VAL A 20 32.63 2.45 -3.17
CA VAL A 20 31.32 3.06 -2.86
C VAL A 20 30.21 2.07 -3.15
N HIS A 21 30.29 1.31 -4.23
CA HIS A 21 29.28 0.28 -4.56
C HIS A 21 29.29 -0.86 -3.53
N ALA A 22 30.46 -1.34 -3.12
CA ALA A 22 30.61 -2.36 -2.09
C ALA A 22 30.07 -1.89 -0.72
N THR A 23 30.36 -0.63 -0.34
CA THR A 23 29.82 -0.07 0.93
C THR A 23 28.33 0.20 0.89
N MET A 24 27.74 0.46 -0.29
CA MET A 24 26.28 0.57 -0.44
C MET A 24 25.57 -0.79 -0.38
N GLN A 25 26.18 -1.85 -0.92
CA GLN A 25 25.65 -3.21 -0.79
C GLN A 25 25.69 -3.73 0.64
N ASP A 26 26.67 -3.34 1.43
CA ASP A 26 26.86 -3.85 2.80
C ASP A 26 25.90 -3.19 3.81
N ARG A 27 25.34 -2.01 3.49
CA ARG A 27 24.33 -1.35 4.33
C ARG A 27 22.92 -1.97 4.27
N SER A 28 22.70 -2.90 3.36
CA SER A 28 21.40 -3.58 3.22
C SER A 28 21.31 -4.86 4.07
N LYS A 29 22.33 -5.20 4.83
CA LYS A 29 22.37 -6.40 5.67
C LYS A 29 22.57 -6.03 7.14
N ASP A 30 21.93 -6.77 8.04
CA ASP A 30 22.21 -6.71 9.46
C ASP A 30 23.54 -7.40 9.80
N GLU A 31 23.98 -7.31 11.05
CA GLU A 31 25.21 -7.95 11.56
C GLU A 31 25.21 -9.49 11.42
N ASN A 32 24.08 -10.11 11.11
CA ASN A 32 23.93 -11.55 10.87
C ASN A 32 23.87 -11.87 9.37
N GLY A 33 24.09 -10.88 8.50
CA GLY A 33 24.05 -11.06 7.04
C GLY A 33 22.64 -11.11 6.44
N HIS A 34 21.60 -10.87 7.24
CA HIS A 34 20.23 -10.80 6.74
C HIS A 34 19.99 -9.42 6.12
N PRO A 35 19.24 -9.38 5.03
CA PRO A 35 18.86 -8.11 4.44
C PRO A 35 18.11 -7.26 5.48
N SER A 36 18.60 -6.07 5.78
CA SER A 36 18.02 -5.14 6.73
C SER A 36 17.32 -4.00 6.00
N GLY A 37 16.08 -3.70 6.36
CA GLY A 37 15.34 -2.56 5.83
C GLY A 37 13.93 -2.89 5.33
N PRO A 38 13.15 -1.87 4.94
CA PRO A 38 11.75 -2.03 4.53
C PRO A 38 11.54 -2.96 3.32
N GLN A 39 12.48 -2.99 2.38
CA GLN A 39 12.41 -3.84 1.18
C GLN A 39 12.37 -5.33 1.49
N VAL A 40 13.04 -5.76 2.55
CA VAL A 40 13.16 -7.17 2.92
C VAL A 40 11.85 -7.77 3.39
N VAL A 41 11.09 -6.99 4.15
CA VAL A 41 9.78 -7.43 4.63
C VAL A 41 8.81 -7.56 3.46
N ASN A 42 8.89 -6.66 2.47
CA ASN A 42 8.10 -6.75 1.24
C ASN A 42 8.48 -7.97 0.41
N GLU A 43 9.78 -8.24 0.22
CA GLU A 43 10.25 -9.40 -0.52
C GLU A 43 9.79 -10.70 0.15
N ARG A 44 9.92 -10.83 1.46
CA ARG A 44 9.46 -12.00 2.19
C ARG A 44 7.95 -12.19 2.08
N MET A 45 7.17 -11.15 2.25
CA MET A 45 5.72 -11.21 2.12
C MET A 45 5.28 -11.54 0.68
N LEU A 46 6.00 -11.03 -0.33
CA LEU A 46 5.77 -11.39 -1.72
C LEU A 46 6.14 -12.85 -2.00
N LEU A 47 7.26 -13.33 -1.48
CA LEU A 47 7.69 -14.73 -1.60
C LEU A 47 6.73 -15.70 -0.91
N GLU A 48 6.24 -15.36 0.29
CA GLU A 48 5.25 -16.18 1.00
C GLU A 48 3.92 -16.30 0.22
N ARG A 49 3.52 -15.23 -0.48
CA ARG A 49 2.32 -15.21 -1.34
C ARG A 49 2.55 -15.78 -2.74
N ALA A 50 3.79 -15.88 -3.16
CA ALA A 50 4.21 -16.41 -4.46
C ALA A 50 4.64 -17.89 -4.40
N TYR A 51 4.41 -18.57 -3.27
CA TYR A 51 4.70 -20.00 -3.15
C TYR A 51 3.80 -20.83 -4.10
N PRO A 52 4.35 -21.85 -4.82
CA PRO A 52 5.72 -22.37 -4.70
C PRO A 52 6.76 -21.71 -5.63
N ASP A 53 6.33 -20.96 -6.64
CA ASP A 53 7.15 -20.56 -7.79
C ASP A 53 7.98 -19.30 -7.55
N ALA A 54 7.88 -18.67 -6.37
CA ALA A 54 8.53 -17.41 -6.00
C ALA A 54 8.24 -16.24 -6.98
N VAL A 55 7.17 -16.34 -7.77
CA VAL A 55 6.71 -15.31 -8.69
C VAL A 55 5.29 -14.88 -8.31
N PHE A 56 5.12 -13.62 -7.92
CA PHE A 56 3.80 -13.08 -7.65
C PHE A 56 3.09 -12.72 -8.96
N ASP A 57 2.12 -13.55 -9.34
CA ASP A 57 1.28 -13.28 -10.50
C ASP A 57 0.13 -12.33 -10.13
N LEU A 58 0.33 -11.04 -10.38
CA LEU A 58 -0.65 -10.00 -10.11
C LEU A 58 -1.94 -10.21 -10.92
N VAL A 59 -1.85 -10.77 -12.13
CA VAL A 59 -3.02 -11.01 -12.99
C VAL A 59 -3.87 -12.15 -12.42
N ALA A 60 -3.22 -13.25 -12.00
CA ALA A 60 -3.90 -14.35 -11.34
C ALA A 60 -4.52 -13.91 -10.01
N TYR A 61 -3.83 -13.08 -9.23
CA TYR A 61 -4.36 -12.51 -8.00
C TYR A 61 -5.63 -11.68 -8.25
N LYS A 62 -5.60 -10.73 -9.19
CA LYS A 62 -6.77 -9.91 -9.58
C LYS A 62 -7.95 -10.75 -10.02
N LYS A 63 -7.70 -11.78 -10.83
CA LYS A 63 -8.72 -12.72 -11.27
C LYS A 63 -9.33 -13.48 -10.09
N GLY A 64 -8.50 -13.96 -9.16
CA GLY A 64 -8.95 -14.65 -7.96
C GLY A 64 -9.82 -13.76 -7.07
N VAL A 65 -9.44 -12.50 -6.86
CA VAL A 65 -10.24 -11.52 -6.10
C VAL A 65 -11.58 -11.25 -6.79
N ALA A 66 -11.58 -11.01 -8.11
CA ALA A 66 -12.82 -10.79 -8.86
C ALA A 66 -13.78 -11.98 -8.75
N GLU A 67 -13.26 -13.20 -8.83
CA GLU A 67 -14.07 -14.41 -8.65
C GLU A 67 -14.58 -14.56 -7.22
N ALA A 68 -13.77 -14.25 -6.21
CA ALA A 68 -14.19 -14.26 -4.81
C ALA A 68 -15.33 -13.25 -4.54
N LEU A 69 -15.24 -12.03 -5.10
CA LEU A 69 -16.31 -11.03 -5.01
C LEU A 69 -17.58 -11.49 -5.71
N ARG A 70 -17.46 -12.12 -6.89
CA ARG A 70 -18.60 -12.71 -7.61
C ARG A 70 -19.28 -13.82 -6.79
N LEU A 71 -18.49 -14.69 -6.18
CA LEU A 71 -19.03 -15.76 -5.31
C LEU A 71 -19.69 -15.19 -4.06
N ARG A 72 -19.10 -14.14 -3.47
CA ARG A 72 -19.69 -13.43 -2.33
C ARG A 72 -21.06 -12.85 -2.69
N SER A 73 -21.18 -12.14 -3.80
CA SER A 73 -22.46 -11.59 -4.24
C SER A 73 -23.52 -12.64 -4.56
N ALA A 74 -23.10 -13.83 -5.00
CA ALA A 74 -24.00 -14.97 -5.26
C ALA A 74 -24.41 -15.73 -3.98
N GLN A 75 -23.70 -15.53 -2.85
CA GLN A 75 -23.95 -16.23 -1.58
C GLN A 75 -24.87 -15.50 -0.61
N VAL A 76 -25.37 -14.32 -0.95
CA VAL A 76 -26.22 -13.48 -0.07
C VAL A 76 -27.44 -14.22 0.49
N GLU A 77 -27.91 -15.28 -0.16
CA GLU A 77 -29.04 -16.08 0.34
C GLU A 77 -28.64 -17.24 1.30
N ARG A 78 -27.35 -17.48 1.54
CA ARG A 78 -26.89 -18.62 2.35
C ARG A 78 -26.40 -18.28 3.75
N ASP A 79 -26.26 -17.00 4.08
CA ASP A 79 -25.67 -16.59 5.36
C ASP A 79 -26.77 -16.53 6.43
N LEU A 80 -27.02 -17.67 7.07
CA LEU A 80 -27.89 -17.78 8.25
C LEU A 80 -27.20 -17.30 9.54
N LEU A 81 -25.94 -16.85 9.44
CA LEU A 81 -25.15 -16.39 10.58
C LEU A 81 -25.14 -14.85 10.62
N THR A 82 -25.56 -14.31 11.74
CA THR A 82 -25.44 -12.90 12.03
C THR A 82 -24.17 -12.66 12.83
N TRP A 83 -23.27 -11.85 12.30
CA TRP A 83 -22.03 -11.47 12.98
C TRP A 83 -22.23 -10.16 13.72
N THR A 84 -21.94 -10.16 15.02
CA THR A 84 -21.91 -8.95 15.84
C THR A 84 -20.48 -8.64 16.29
N VAL A 85 -20.14 -7.37 16.37
CA VAL A 85 -18.82 -6.94 16.88
C VAL A 85 -18.87 -6.96 18.40
N GLU A 86 -18.19 -7.89 19.00
CA GLU A 86 -18.11 -8.05 20.47
C GLU A 86 -16.89 -7.34 21.08
N GLY A 87 -16.15 -6.61 20.29
CA GLY A 87 -14.96 -5.88 20.73
C GLY A 87 -13.63 -6.60 20.49
N PRO A 88 -12.53 -6.07 21.00
CA PRO A 88 -12.44 -4.91 21.90
C PRO A 88 -12.74 -3.59 21.18
N GLY A 89 -13.63 -2.77 21.76
CA GLY A 89 -14.09 -1.50 21.19
C GLY A 89 -13.08 -0.34 21.29
N ASN A 90 -11.92 -0.58 21.91
CA ASN A 90 -10.86 0.41 22.14
C ASN A 90 -9.60 0.20 21.29
N ILE A 91 -9.63 -0.71 20.33
CA ILE A 91 -8.53 -0.90 19.38
C ILE A 91 -8.84 -0.12 18.11
N GLY A 92 -8.05 0.91 17.85
CA GLY A 92 -8.10 1.67 16.61
C GLY A 92 -7.39 0.96 15.46
N GLY A 93 -7.82 1.24 14.24
CA GLY A 93 -7.09 0.89 13.02
C GLY A 93 -6.07 1.97 12.64
N ARG A 94 -5.11 1.61 11.77
CA ARG A 94 -4.21 2.59 11.18
C ARG A 94 -4.89 3.26 9.99
N PHE A 95 -5.09 4.57 10.08
CA PHE A 95 -5.53 5.40 8.98
C PHE A 95 -4.35 6.18 8.40
N ASN A 96 -4.19 6.15 7.09
CA ASN A 96 -3.10 6.81 6.39
C ASN A 96 -3.47 8.23 5.97
N THR A 97 -4.77 8.50 5.78
CA THR A 97 -5.23 9.77 5.22
C THR A 97 -6.64 10.09 5.66
N ILE A 98 -6.90 11.39 5.81
CA ILE A 98 -8.24 11.95 5.97
C ILE A 98 -8.37 13.08 4.96
N ALA A 99 -9.49 13.11 4.24
CA ALA A 99 -9.86 14.19 3.34
C ALA A 99 -11.17 14.81 3.83
N ILE A 100 -11.19 16.13 3.97
CA ILE A 100 -12.35 16.90 4.36
C ILE A 100 -12.92 17.58 3.12
N HIS A 101 -14.23 17.55 2.96
CA HIS A 101 -14.90 18.21 1.85
C HIS A 101 -14.67 19.75 1.93
N PRO A 102 -14.30 20.40 0.80
CA PRO A 102 -13.83 21.79 0.84
C PRO A 102 -14.87 22.83 1.25
N THR A 103 -16.16 22.52 1.17
CA THR A 103 -17.25 23.45 1.50
C THR A 103 -18.21 22.93 2.57
N ASP A 104 -18.04 21.68 3.02
CA ASP A 104 -18.89 21.05 4.03
C ASP A 104 -18.03 20.17 4.95
N SER A 105 -17.71 20.67 6.13
CA SER A 105 -16.85 19.98 7.09
C SER A 105 -17.46 18.72 7.71
N ASP A 106 -18.78 18.53 7.59
CA ASP A 106 -19.46 17.33 8.08
C ASP A 106 -19.20 16.12 7.16
N ILE A 107 -18.77 16.37 5.92
CA ILE A 107 -18.43 15.35 4.96
C ILE A 107 -16.92 15.12 4.99
N MET A 108 -16.52 13.92 5.41
CA MET A 108 -15.11 13.50 5.43
C MET A 108 -14.95 12.08 4.90
N LEU A 109 -13.76 11.79 4.42
CA LEU A 109 -13.31 10.47 4.00
C LEU A 109 -12.06 10.09 4.77
N ALA A 110 -12.01 8.87 5.27
CA ALA A 110 -10.86 8.31 5.97
C ALA A 110 -10.38 7.06 5.25
N GLY A 111 -9.09 7.03 4.91
CA GLY A 111 -8.46 5.90 4.22
C GLY A 111 -7.66 5.05 5.18
N ALA A 112 -8.11 3.82 5.37
CA ALA A 112 -7.44 2.85 6.21
C ALA A 112 -6.29 2.17 5.47
N ALA A 113 -5.21 1.84 6.19
CA ALA A 113 -4.05 1.17 5.61
C ALA A 113 -4.40 -0.19 4.96
N THR A 114 -5.46 -0.86 5.44
CA THR A 114 -5.88 -2.20 4.96
C THR A 114 -7.39 -2.40 4.99
N GLY A 115 -8.17 -1.35 5.29
CA GLY A 115 -9.61 -1.45 5.52
C GLY A 115 -10.47 -0.64 4.54
N GLY A 116 -9.90 -0.18 3.41
CA GLY A 116 -10.65 0.60 2.43
C GLY A 116 -10.90 2.05 2.85
N VAL A 117 -11.94 2.63 2.31
CA VAL A 117 -12.35 4.02 2.56
C VAL A 117 -13.64 4.05 3.35
N PHE A 118 -13.66 4.86 4.40
CA PHE A 118 -14.83 5.16 5.21
C PHE A 118 -15.28 6.60 4.96
N ARG A 119 -16.58 6.81 4.94
CA ARG A 119 -17.21 8.12 4.76
C ARG A 119 -18.06 8.47 5.96
N THR A 120 -17.98 9.72 6.38
CA THR A 120 -18.97 10.35 7.29
C THR A 120 -19.69 11.49 6.58
N THR A 121 -20.88 11.84 7.06
CA THR A 121 -21.68 13.00 6.65
C THR A 121 -22.27 13.73 7.85
N ASP A 122 -21.74 13.43 9.06
CA ASP A 122 -22.22 13.95 10.34
C ASP A 122 -21.06 14.40 11.25
N GLY A 123 -19.99 14.91 10.63
CA GLY A 123 -18.83 15.41 11.35
C GLY A 123 -18.03 14.34 12.08
N GLY A 124 -18.12 13.06 11.64
CA GLY A 124 -17.37 11.96 12.21
C GLY A 124 -18.08 11.19 13.31
N SER A 125 -19.38 11.48 13.56
CA SER A 125 -20.17 10.74 14.55
C SER A 125 -20.44 9.31 14.10
N THR A 126 -20.70 9.12 12.80
CA THR A 126 -20.85 7.80 12.20
C THR A 126 -19.99 7.65 10.95
N TRP A 127 -19.50 6.44 10.70
CA TRP A 127 -18.66 6.11 9.56
C TRP A 127 -19.19 4.90 8.81
N THR A 128 -19.32 5.04 7.49
CA THR A 128 -19.81 3.98 6.60
C THR A 128 -18.71 3.57 5.64
N PRO A 129 -18.41 2.27 5.46
CA PRO A 129 -17.47 1.82 4.45
C PRO A 129 -18.06 2.06 3.05
N VAL A 130 -17.24 2.59 2.14
CA VAL A 130 -17.68 2.96 0.78
C VAL A 130 -16.76 2.41 -0.31
N PHE A 131 -15.81 1.53 0.04
CA PHE A 131 -14.81 1.03 -0.89
C PHE A 131 -14.67 -0.51 -0.87
N ASP A 132 -15.53 -1.21 -0.15
CA ASP A 132 -15.42 -2.66 0.14
C ASP A 132 -15.56 -3.56 -1.10
N GLU A 133 -16.15 -3.05 -2.17
CA GLU A 133 -16.30 -3.77 -3.44
C GLU A 133 -15.04 -3.71 -4.32
N GLN A 134 -14.01 -2.97 -3.88
CA GLN A 134 -12.78 -2.88 -4.62
C GLN A 134 -11.80 -4.01 -4.26
N PRO A 135 -10.99 -4.48 -5.22
CA PRO A 135 -10.10 -5.62 -5.00
C PRO A 135 -8.92 -5.34 -4.05
N TYR A 136 -8.60 -4.06 -3.86
CA TYR A 136 -7.49 -3.62 -3.00
C TYR A 136 -7.97 -2.59 -1.99
N LEU A 137 -7.96 -2.97 -0.73
CA LEU A 137 -8.44 -2.15 0.39
C LEU A 137 -7.32 -1.39 1.12
N SER A 138 -6.11 -1.44 0.60
CA SER A 138 -4.99 -0.66 1.13
C SER A 138 -5.05 0.75 0.54
N ILE A 139 -5.21 1.76 1.40
CA ILE A 139 -5.36 3.15 0.97
C ILE A 139 -4.12 3.95 1.40
N GLY A 140 -3.46 4.55 0.42
CA GLY A 140 -2.32 5.44 0.65
C GLY A 140 -2.73 6.89 0.80
N TYR A 141 -3.62 7.36 -0.07
CA TYR A 141 -4.04 8.76 -0.08
C TYR A 141 -5.45 8.96 -0.64
N ILE A 142 -6.17 9.95 -0.10
CA ILE A 142 -7.48 10.38 -0.58
C ILE A 142 -7.49 11.91 -0.70
N THR A 143 -8.14 12.42 -1.74
CA THR A 143 -8.37 13.85 -1.88
C THR A 143 -9.67 14.12 -2.63
N PHE A 144 -10.34 15.22 -2.28
CA PHE A 144 -11.36 15.84 -3.12
C PHE A 144 -10.70 16.64 -4.25
N ASP A 145 -11.34 16.67 -5.40
CA ASP A 145 -10.93 17.56 -6.48
C ASP A 145 -11.28 19.02 -6.07
N PRO A 146 -10.31 19.93 -6.01
CA PRO A 146 -10.57 21.30 -5.56
C PRO A 146 -11.46 22.09 -6.53
N SER A 147 -11.53 21.68 -7.79
CA SER A 147 -12.38 22.31 -8.81
C SER A 147 -13.79 21.72 -8.89
N ASN A 148 -13.95 20.46 -8.45
CA ASN A 148 -15.23 19.76 -8.39
C ASN A 148 -15.28 18.85 -7.17
N PRO A 149 -15.77 19.34 -6.02
CA PRO A 149 -15.81 18.59 -4.76
C PRO A 149 -16.60 17.28 -4.78
N ASN A 150 -17.43 17.07 -5.79
CA ASN A 150 -18.12 15.78 -5.98
C ASN A 150 -17.17 14.70 -6.53
N THR A 151 -15.99 15.09 -7.03
CA THR A 151 -14.98 14.17 -7.52
C THR A 151 -13.98 13.85 -6.42
N ILE A 152 -13.76 12.57 -6.19
CA ILE A 152 -12.85 12.04 -5.19
C ILE A 152 -11.78 11.19 -5.90
N TRP A 153 -10.54 11.37 -5.50
CA TRP A 153 -9.41 10.56 -5.96
C TRP A 153 -8.86 9.73 -4.81
N VAL A 154 -8.67 8.44 -5.05
CA VAL A 154 -8.14 7.49 -4.07
C VAL A 154 -6.93 6.78 -4.65
N GLY A 155 -5.77 6.99 -4.06
CA GLY A 155 -4.56 6.20 -4.33
C GLY A 155 -4.53 4.96 -3.46
N THR A 156 -4.50 3.79 -4.08
CA THR A 156 -4.37 2.50 -3.38
C THR A 156 -2.90 2.14 -3.16
N GLY A 157 -2.65 1.27 -2.19
CA GLY A 157 -1.32 0.89 -1.74
C GLY A 157 -0.86 1.69 -0.53
N ASP A 158 -0.14 1.05 0.38
CA ASP A 158 0.42 1.71 1.55
C ASP A 158 1.83 2.20 1.23
N ALA A 159 1.95 3.50 0.96
CA ALA A 159 3.22 4.17 0.67
C ALA A 159 4.01 4.56 1.93
N ASN A 160 3.41 4.44 3.12
CA ASN A 160 4.11 4.73 4.36
C ASN A 160 5.11 3.62 4.63
N ILE A 161 6.38 3.99 4.72
CA ILE A 161 7.51 3.11 5.00
C ILE A 161 7.34 2.54 6.41
N SER A 162 6.60 1.46 6.50
CA SER A 162 6.54 0.61 7.67
C SER A 162 7.02 -0.78 7.23
N GLY A 163 7.40 -1.62 8.17
CA GLY A 163 7.80 -2.99 7.86
C GLY A 163 6.77 -3.84 7.10
N PHE A 164 5.59 -3.26 6.81
CA PHE A 164 4.50 -3.89 6.08
C PHE A 164 3.91 -2.88 5.08
N CYS A 165 4.35 -2.94 3.84
CA CYS A 165 3.73 -2.20 2.74
C CYS A 165 2.74 -3.10 2.02
N TYR A 166 1.53 -2.60 1.80
CA TYR A 166 0.50 -3.34 1.08
C TYR A 166 0.43 -2.88 -0.37
N ILE A 167 0.21 -3.84 -1.26
CA ILE A 167 0.12 -3.60 -2.71
C ILE A 167 -1.16 -2.81 -3.01
N GLY A 168 -1.05 -1.83 -3.90
CA GLY A 168 -2.16 -1.12 -4.50
C GLY A 168 -2.38 -1.52 -5.95
N ASP A 169 -3.45 -1.00 -6.53
CA ASP A 169 -3.85 -1.22 -7.94
C ASP A 169 -3.89 0.09 -8.75
N GLY A 170 -3.34 1.15 -8.19
CA GLY A 170 -3.31 2.46 -8.82
C GLY A 170 -4.28 3.46 -8.20
N VAL A 171 -4.80 4.37 -9.03
CA VAL A 171 -5.64 5.49 -8.61
C VAL A 171 -7.08 5.28 -9.08
N TYR A 172 -8.01 5.38 -8.16
CA TYR A 172 -9.45 5.33 -8.41
C TYR A 172 -10.04 6.74 -8.39
N LYS A 173 -11.06 6.94 -9.19
CA LYS A 173 -11.85 8.17 -9.25
C LYS A 173 -13.32 7.84 -9.03
N SER A 174 -13.96 8.59 -8.13
CA SER A 174 -15.41 8.57 -7.93
C SER A 174 -16.01 9.91 -8.40
N THR A 175 -17.20 9.85 -8.93
CA THR A 175 -17.99 11.04 -9.35
C THR A 175 -19.40 10.91 -8.84
#